data_39b88ef1fe77c1caa087a01bb0a01377
#
_entry.id   39b88ef1fe77c1caa087a01bb0a01377
#
_cell.length_a   1.000
_cell.length_b   1.000
_cell.length_c   1.000
_cell.angle_alpha   90.00
_cell.angle_beta   90.00
_cell.angle_gamma   90.00
#
_symmetry.space_group_name_H-M   'P 1'
#
loop_
_entity.id
_entity.type
_entity.pdbx_description
1 polymer ?
#
loop_
_entity_poly.entity_id
_entity_poly.type
_entity_poly.pdbx_seq_one_letter_code
_entity_poly.pdbx_strand_id
1 'polypeptide(L)'
;GIQNCIDMGVDMVEIDLKKTKDGHLVLMHDKLIDRTMNGKGRAEDYTLAELKALRLKNGAGCKTRHQIPTFEEVMNLCKGKIMVNVDKGYDYFKEAYIVLERTGTTDQCVMKAGLPYERVKAENGDVLDKMIFMPVVNLHKEGAEAIIDGYLEHMQPTAFELVFNNDGPEVQRLIKKVRDSGAKIFINSLWPELCGGHD
;
A
#
# COMPACT_ATOMS: atom_id res chain seq x y z
N GLY A 1 4.39 10.84 13.20
CA GLY A 1 3.85 10.38 11.93
C GLY A 1 4.82 10.56 10.76
N ILE A 2 4.34 10.68 9.52
CA ILE A 2 5.17 10.69 8.29
C ILE A 2 6.32 11.69 8.36
N GLN A 3 6.07 12.94 8.83
CA GLN A 3 7.14 13.91 8.99
C GLN A 3 8.28 13.40 9.88
N ASN A 4 7.97 12.71 10.97
CA ASN A 4 9.03 12.13 11.84
C ASN A 4 9.83 11.04 11.10
N CYS A 5 9.18 10.22 10.25
CA CYS A 5 9.89 9.23 9.44
C CYS A 5 10.85 9.91 8.44
N ILE A 6 10.41 11.01 7.81
CA ILE A 6 11.27 11.82 6.93
C ILE A 6 12.48 12.39 7.72
N ASP A 7 12.22 12.98 8.89
CA ASP A 7 13.25 13.59 9.73
C ASP A 7 14.26 12.54 10.26
N MET A 8 13.82 11.29 10.42
CA MET A 8 14.67 10.15 10.83
C MET A 8 15.40 9.48 9.67
N GLY A 9 15.15 9.88 8.42
CA GLY A 9 15.79 9.30 7.24
C GLY A 9 15.28 7.90 6.90
N VAL A 10 14.02 7.58 7.20
CA VAL A 10 13.37 6.32 6.79
C VAL A 10 13.18 6.31 5.28
N ASP A 11 13.49 5.19 4.63
CA ASP A 11 13.44 5.08 3.15
C ASP A 11 12.01 5.01 2.62
N MET A 12 11.09 4.34 3.35
CA MET A 12 9.72 4.10 2.91
C MET A 12 8.76 4.10 4.10
N VAL A 13 7.58 4.68 3.91
CA VAL A 13 6.44 4.57 4.85
C VAL A 13 5.30 3.79 4.19
N GLU A 14 4.58 3.04 5.00
CA GLU A 14 3.35 2.38 4.57
C GLU A 14 2.13 3.20 5.01
N ILE A 15 1.10 3.24 4.15
CA ILE A 15 -0.16 3.93 4.38
C ILE A 15 -1.33 3.13 3.82
N ASP A 16 -2.51 3.32 4.40
CA ASP A 16 -3.78 2.78 3.90
C ASP A 16 -4.69 3.90 3.38
N LEU A 17 -5.44 3.61 2.33
CA LEU A 17 -6.38 4.55 1.73
C LEU A 17 -7.84 4.17 1.99
N LYS A 18 -8.67 5.20 2.13
CA LYS A 18 -10.13 5.15 2.04
C LYS A 18 -10.60 6.31 1.18
N LYS A 19 -11.78 6.14 0.55
CA LYS A 19 -12.40 7.17 -0.26
C LYS A 19 -13.57 7.79 0.50
N THR A 20 -13.64 9.11 0.59
CA THR A 20 -14.76 9.83 1.18
C THR A 20 -16.00 9.76 0.29
N LYS A 21 -17.16 10.13 0.84
CA LYS A 21 -18.44 10.19 0.12
C LYS A 21 -18.37 11.08 -1.14
N ASP A 22 -17.60 12.14 -1.09
CA ASP A 22 -17.39 13.10 -2.19
C ASP A 22 -16.11 12.83 -3.00
N GLY A 23 -15.54 11.59 -2.90
CA GLY A 23 -14.53 11.07 -3.80
C GLY A 23 -13.07 11.41 -3.48
N HIS A 24 -12.76 11.99 -2.33
CA HIS A 24 -11.38 12.28 -1.93
C HIS A 24 -10.73 11.05 -1.27
N LEU A 25 -9.46 10.80 -1.58
CA LEU A 25 -8.66 9.78 -0.91
C LEU A 25 -8.06 10.35 0.38
N VAL A 26 -8.25 9.63 1.49
CA VAL A 26 -7.76 9.98 2.83
C VAL A 26 -7.00 8.81 3.44
N LEU A 27 -6.08 9.08 4.36
CA LEU A 27 -5.34 8.03 5.06
C LEU A 27 -6.16 7.47 6.20
N MET A 28 -6.57 6.21 6.07
CA MET A 28 -7.33 5.51 7.10
C MET A 28 -7.16 4.00 6.97
N HIS A 29 -6.63 3.37 8.02
CA HIS A 29 -6.46 1.92 8.09
C HIS A 29 -7.78 1.20 8.38
N ASP A 30 -8.50 1.63 9.41
CA ASP A 30 -9.65 0.92 9.93
C ASP A 30 -10.90 1.10 9.04
N LYS A 31 -11.82 0.15 9.14
CA LYS A 31 -13.14 0.27 8.52
C LYS A 31 -13.97 1.41 9.15
N LEU A 32 -13.78 1.66 10.46
CA LEU A 32 -14.48 2.69 11.23
C LEU A 32 -13.50 3.73 11.73
N ILE A 33 -13.91 4.99 11.75
CA ILE A 33 -13.09 6.11 12.24
C ILE A 33 -13.00 6.18 13.78
N ASP A 34 -13.79 5.37 14.47
CA ASP A 34 -14.05 5.44 15.92
C ASP A 34 -12.79 5.36 16.79
N ARG A 35 -11.83 4.51 16.40
CA ARG A 35 -10.57 4.35 17.14
C ARG A 35 -9.65 5.54 16.97
N THR A 36 -9.53 6.03 15.75
CA THR A 36 -8.50 7.01 15.35
C THR A 36 -9.01 8.45 15.31
N MET A 37 -10.34 8.66 15.34
CA MET A 37 -10.94 9.99 15.26
C MET A 37 -12.01 10.18 16.35
N ASN A 38 -12.37 11.43 16.62
CA ASN A 38 -13.45 11.79 17.58
C ASN A 38 -14.84 11.77 16.92
N GLY A 39 -15.02 10.94 15.88
CA GLY A 39 -16.28 10.63 15.20
C GLY A 39 -16.60 9.14 15.31
N LYS A 40 -17.66 8.69 14.62
CA LYS A 40 -18.09 7.29 14.55
C LYS A 40 -18.55 6.95 13.13
N GLY A 41 -18.42 5.67 12.74
CA GLY A 41 -18.86 5.18 11.45
C GLY A 41 -17.74 5.07 10.44
N ARG A 42 -18.06 5.03 9.16
CA ARG A 42 -17.11 4.77 8.07
C ARG A 42 -16.64 6.08 7.43
N ALA A 43 -15.40 6.14 6.97
CA ALA A 43 -14.90 7.31 6.26
C ALA A 43 -15.71 7.59 4.98
N GLU A 44 -16.20 6.54 4.33
CA GLU A 44 -17.00 6.61 3.11
C GLU A 44 -18.39 7.26 3.29
N ASP A 45 -18.87 7.36 4.54
CA ASP A 45 -20.16 8.00 4.85
C ASP A 45 -20.05 9.52 4.99
N TYR A 46 -18.82 10.06 5.04
CA TYR A 46 -18.52 11.46 5.26
C TYR A 46 -17.95 12.12 4.01
N THR A 47 -18.28 13.38 3.79
CA THR A 47 -17.52 14.25 2.89
C THR A 47 -16.16 14.60 3.48
N LEU A 48 -15.22 15.05 2.66
CA LEU A 48 -13.91 15.50 3.15
C LEU A 48 -14.05 16.63 4.17
N ALA A 49 -14.97 17.58 3.94
CA ALA A 49 -15.19 18.69 4.84
C ALA A 49 -15.67 18.23 6.23
N GLU A 50 -16.59 17.27 6.27
CA GLU A 50 -17.05 16.68 7.54
C GLU A 50 -15.93 15.93 8.27
N LEU A 51 -15.10 15.12 7.56
CA LEU A 51 -13.95 14.45 8.16
C LEU A 51 -12.90 15.46 8.68
N LYS A 52 -12.64 16.53 7.95
CA LYS A 52 -11.72 17.60 8.38
C LYS A 52 -12.23 18.38 9.59
N ALA A 53 -13.54 18.45 9.83
CA ALA A 53 -14.11 19.02 11.05
C ALA A 53 -13.81 18.18 12.31
N LEU A 54 -13.61 16.87 12.15
CA LEU A 54 -13.19 15.96 13.20
C LEU A 54 -11.69 16.11 13.52
N ARG A 55 -11.25 15.46 14.60
CA ARG A 55 -9.85 15.45 15.02
C ARG A 55 -9.37 14.03 15.25
N LEU A 56 -8.11 13.81 14.93
CA LEU A 56 -7.42 12.55 15.23
C LEU A 56 -7.26 12.40 16.75
N LYS A 57 -7.26 11.15 17.20
CA LYS A 57 -6.90 10.75 18.56
C LYS A 57 -5.46 10.26 18.60
N ASN A 58 -4.80 10.41 19.72
CA ASN A 58 -3.50 9.77 19.98
C ASN A 58 -3.70 8.31 20.43
N GLY A 59 -2.59 7.59 20.66
CA GLY A 59 -2.61 6.19 21.12
C GLY A 59 -3.34 5.96 22.45
N ALA A 60 -3.49 6.99 23.29
CA ALA A 60 -4.27 6.96 24.54
C ALA A 60 -5.77 7.31 24.34
N GLY A 61 -6.22 7.47 23.08
CA GLY A 61 -7.61 7.83 22.77
C GLY A 61 -7.95 9.30 22.97
N CYS A 62 -6.99 10.15 23.35
CA CYS A 62 -7.23 11.57 23.59
C CYS A 62 -7.26 12.34 22.25
N LYS A 63 -8.23 13.25 22.11
CA LYS A 63 -8.36 14.15 20.95
C LYS A 63 -7.11 15.04 20.82
N THR A 64 -6.59 15.14 19.62
CA THR A 64 -5.46 16.02 19.25
C THR A 64 -5.95 17.23 18.47
N ARG A 65 -5.01 18.12 18.08
CA ARG A 65 -5.27 19.21 17.12
C ARG A 65 -5.24 18.78 15.65
N HIS A 66 -4.79 17.55 15.37
CA HIS A 66 -4.57 17.06 14.02
C HIS A 66 -5.87 16.61 13.35
N GLN A 67 -5.93 16.80 12.04
CA GLN A 67 -7.00 16.35 11.16
C GLN A 67 -6.52 15.12 10.37
N ILE A 68 -7.46 14.38 9.79
CA ILE A 68 -7.15 13.32 8.85
C ILE A 68 -6.47 13.92 7.61
N PRO A 69 -5.31 13.41 7.16
CA PRO A 69 -4.68 13.90 5.95
C PRO A 69 -5.35 13.29 4.71
N THR A 70 -5.39 14.05 3.61
CA THR A 70 -5.67 13.51 2.30
C THR A 70 -4.43 12.83 1.72
N PHE A 71 -4.64 11.93 0.76
CA PHE A 71 -3.54 11.32 0.03
C PHE A 71 -2.70 12.38 -0.70
N GLU A 72 -3.33 13.39 -1.28
CA GLU A 72 -2.64 14.51 -1.94
C GLU A 72 -1.74 15.30 -0.98
N GLU A 73 -2.23 15.63 0.22
CA GLU A 73 -1.43 16.30 1.25
C GLU A 73 -0.20 15.47 1.64
N VAL A 74 -0.38 14.14 1.74
CA VAL A 74 0.72 13.23 2.08
C VAL A 74 1.73 13.12 0.95
N MET A 75 1.29 12.96 -0.29
CA MET A 75 2.21 12.86 -1.42
C MET A 75 3.00 14.15 -1.65
N ASN A 76 2.38 15.31 -1.47
CA ASN A 76 3.10 16.60 -1.48
C ASN A 76 4.15 16.69 -0.35
N LEU A 77 3.83 16.17 0.85
CA LEU A 77 4.78 16.15 1.97
C LEU A 77 5.98 15.21 1.68
N CYS A 78 5.71 14.05 1.08
CA CYS A 78 6.71 13.02 0.79
C CYS A 78 7.57 13.33 -0.43
N LYS A 79 7.13 14.23 -1.32
CA LYS A 79 7.78 14.51 -2.60
C LYS A 79 9.28 14.78 -2.46
N GLY A 80 10.11 13.97 -3.15
CA GLY A 80 11.57 14.06 -3.14
C GLY A 80 12.23 13.64 -1.82
N LYS A 81 11.50 13.04 -0.87
CA LYS A 81 12.03 12.78 0.48
C LYS A 81 11.93 11.32 0.93
N ILE A 82 10.85 10.64 0.61
CA ILE A 82 10.57 9.30 1.12
C ILE A 82 9.63 8.55 0.17
N MET A 83 9.83 7.26 0.01
CA MET A 83 8.91 6.39 -0.74
C MET A 83 7.63 6.12 0.06
N VAL A 84 6.54 5.87 -0.64
CA VAL A 84 5.24 5.55 -0.02
C VAL A 84 4.74 4.21 -0.56
N ASN A 85 4.54 3.24 0.33
CA ASN A 85 3.90 1.95 0.05
C ASN A 85 2.42 2.06 0.43
N VAL A 86 1.54 1.91 -0.55
CA VAL A 86 0.09 2.02 -0.32
C VAL A 86 -0.51 0.63 -0.15
N ASP A 87 -0.91 0.30 1.08
CA ASP A 87 -1.75 -0.86 1.35
C ASP A 87 -3.24 -0.50 1.18
N LYS A 88 -4.08 -1.51 0.88
CA LYS A 88 -5.53 -1.34 0.66
C LYS A 88 -5.89 -0.21 -0.33
N GLY A 89 -4.98 0.08 -1.28
CA GLY A 89 -5.17 1.14 -2.27
C GLY A 89 -5.67 0.65 -3.63
N TYR A 90 -5.67 -0.68 -3.86
CA TYR A 90 -5.98 -1.23 -5.17
C TYR A 90 -7.38 -0.87 -5.68
N ASP A 91 -8.38 -0.84 -4.80
CA ASP A 91 -9.76 -0.45 -5.15
C ASP A 91 -9.88 1.02 -5.62
N TYR A 92 -8.83 1.82 -5.40
CA TYR A 92 -8.75 3.23 -5.75
C TYR A 92 -7.60 3.52 -6.73
N PHE A 93 -7.16 2.52 -7.50
CA PHE A 93 -5.93 2.56 -8.30
C PHE A 93 -5.89 3.76 -9.25
N LYS A 94 -6.95 3.98 -10.02
CA LYS A 94 -7.03 5.08 -10.98
C LYS A 94 -7.16 6.44 -10.32
N GLU A 95 -7.93 6.53 -9.23
CA GLU A 95 -8.02 7.77 -8.43
C GLU A 95 -6.69 8.11 -7.78
N ALA A 96 -5.96 7.11 -7.27
CA ALA A 96 -4.63 7.29 -6.73
C ALA A 96 -3.66 7.79 -7.81
N TYR A 97 -3.69 7.19 -9.01
CA TYR A 97 -2.88 7.66 -10.14
C TYR A 97 -3.11 9.13 -10.46
N ILE A 98 -4.37 9.59 -10.50
CA ILE A 98 -4.71 11.01 -10.74
C ILE A 98 -4.05 11.92 -9.70
N VAL A 99 -4.04 11.52 -8.43
CA VAL A 99 -3.38 12.28 -7.36
C VAL A 99 -1.87 12.28 -7.56
N LEU A 100 -1.28 11.12 -7.86
CA LEU A 100 0.17 10.98 -8.06
C LEU A 100 0.67 11.76 -9.27
N GLU A 101 -0.07 11.75 -10.37
CA GLU A 101 0.24 12.55 -11.56
C GLU A 101 0.20 14.04 -11.24
N ARG A 102 -0.85 14.50 -10.56
CA ARG A 102 -1.01 15.91 -10.16
C ARG A 102 0.08 16.39 -9.20
N THR A 103 0.52 15.55 -8.29
CA THR A 103 1.61 15.85 -7.33
C THR A 103 3.00 15.64 -7.93
N GLY A 104 3.10 14.93 -9.07
CA GLY A 104 4.38 14.55 -9.70
C GLY A 104 5.17 13.60 -8.82
N THR A 105 4.52 12.53 -8.30
CA THR A 105 5.09 11.54 -7.37
C THR A 105 4.79 10.09 -7.77
N THR A 106 4.52 9.85 -9.05
CA THR A 106 4.26 8.50 -9.60
C THR A 106 5.43 7.54 -9.39
N ASP A 107 6.65 8.06 -9.36
CA ASP A 107 7.92 7.35 -9.14
C ASP A 107 8.28 7.16 -7.67
N GLN A 108 7.47 7.68 -6.74
CA GLN A 108 7.68 7.58 -5.29
C GLN A 108 6.60 6.77 -4.57
N CYS A 109 5.60 6.28 -5.29
CA CYS A 109 4.48 5.55 -4.71
C CYS A 109 4.43 4.12 -5.25
N VAL A 110 4.43 3.16 -4.36
CA VAL A 110 4.26 1.73 -4.67
C VAL A 110 2.82 1.34 -4.41
N MET A 111 2.12 0.93 -5.47
CA MET A 111 0.80 0.30 -5.37
C MET A 111 0.96 -1.21 -5.38
N LYS A 112 0.13 -1.94 -4.65
CA LYS A 112 0.23 -3.39 -4.54
C LYS A 112 -1.11 -4.10 -4.55
N ALA A 113 -1.12 -5.35 -5.01
CA ALA A 113 -2.27 -6.25 -4.90
C ALA A 113 -1.85 -7.72 -4.98
N GLY A 114 -2.65 -8.58 -4.35
CA GLY A 114 -2.50 -10.03 -4.42
C GLY A 114 -3.34 -10.67 -5.55
N LEU A 115 -3.23 -10.13 -6.77
CA LEU A 115 -4.02 -10.54 -7.93
C LEU A 115 -3.11 -10.99 -9.09
N PRO A 116 -3.55 -11.92 -9.96
CA PRO A 116 -2.82 -12.29 -11.18
C PRO A 116 -2.63 -11.09 -12.11
N TYR A 117 -1.51 -11.07 -12.86
CA TYR A 117 -1.18 -10.00 -13.80
C TYR A 117 -2.32 -9.69 -14.77
N GLU A 118 -2.92 -10.71 -15.40
CA GLU A 118 -3.98 -10.56 -16.39
C GLU A 118 -5.17 -9.76 -15.84
N ARG A 119 -5.53 -10.00 -14.58
CA ARG A 119 -6.61 -9.27 -13.92
C ARG A 119 -6.21 -7.82 -13.67
N VAL A 120 -5.03 -7.59 -13.12
CA VAL A 120 -4.53 -6.22 -12.85
C VAL A 120 -4.42 -5.44 -14.17
N LYS A 121 -3.92 -6.07 -15.24
CA LYS A 121 -3.82 -5.46 -16.58
C LYS A 121 -5.20 -5.16 -17.18
N ALA A 122 -6.18 -6.06 -17.04
CA ALA A 122 -7.53 -5.83 -17.54
C ALA A 122 -8.24 -4.66 -16.82
N GLU A 123 -8.05 -4.54 -15.51
CA GLU A 123 -8.69 -3.51 -14.68
C GLU A 123 -8.00 -2.13 -14.78
N ASN A 124 -6.65 -2.10 -14.87
CA ASN A 124 -5.84 -0.88 -14.72
C ASN A 124 -4.77 -0.69 -15.81
N GLY A 125 -4.83 -1.43 -16.92
CA GLY A 125 -3.78 -1.43 -17.92
C GLY A 125 -3.47 -0.08 -18.59
N ASP A 126 -4.41 0.85 -18.53
CA ASP A 126 -4.24 2.23 -19.03
C ASP A 126 -3.29 3.08 -18.16
N VAL A 127 -3.12 2.71 -16.89
CA VAL A 127 -2.28 3.43 -15.93
C VAL A 127 -1.24 2.56 -15.23
N LEU A 128 -1.34 1.23 -15.33
CA LEU A 128 -0.45 0.29 -14.66
C LEU A 128 1.03 0.53 -14.99
N ASP A 129 1.35 0.77 -16.26
CA ASP A 129 2.73 0.97 -16.73
C ASP A 129 3.30 2.36 -16.35
N LYS A 130 2.48 3.22 -15.75
CA LYS A 130 2.85 4.58 -15.31
C LYS A 130 3.10 4.67 -13.81
N MET A 131 2.98 3.56 -13.09
CA MET A 131 3.11 3.49 -11.63
C MET A 131 4.07 2.37 -11.24
N ILE A 132 4.65 2.49 -10.05
CA ILE A 132 5.37 1.37 -9.46
C ILE A 132 4.33 0.41 -8.87
N PHE A 133 4.27 -0.79 -9.42
CA PHE A 133 3.38 -1.84 -8.94
C PHE A 133 4.18 -3.00 -8.35
N MET A 134 3.80 -3.45 -7.17
CA MET A 134 4.41 -4.58 -6.47
C MET A 134 3.38 -5.69 -6.28
N PRO A 135 3.53 -6.83 -6.98
CA PRO A 135 2.70 -8.00 -6.74
C PRO A 135 2.89 -8.54 -5.32
N VAL A 136 1.78 -8.86 -4.65
CA VAL A 136 1.77 -9.57 -3.36
C VAL A 136 1.46 -11.04 -3.62
N VAL A 137 2.36 -11.94 -3.28
CA VAL A 137 2.18 -13.37 -3.54
C VAL A 137 2.26 -14.18 -2.25
N ASN A 138 1.15 -14.84 -1.90
CA ASN A 138 1.15 -15.81 -0.82
C ASN A 138 1.65 -17.15 -1.36
N LEU A 139 2.86 -17.54 -0.96
CA LEU A 139 3.58 -18.69 -1.49
C LEU A 139 2.95 -20.05 -1.13
N HIS A 140 1.99 -20.09 -0.20
CA HIS A 140 1.25 -21.30 0.16
C HIS A 140 -0.05 -21.47 -0.63
N LYS A 141 -0.48 -20.46 -1.37
CA LYS A 141 -1.69 -20.56 -2.18
C LYS A 141 -1.42 -21.30 -3.47
N GLU A 142 -2.38 -22.14 -3.86
CA GLU A 142 -2.41 -22.71 -5.19
C GLU A 142 -2.31 -21.61 -6.25
N GLY A 143 -1.49 -21.84 -7.27
CA GLY A 143 -1.26 -20.85 -8.33
C GLY A 143 -0.23 -19.77 -8.01
N ALA A 144 0.43 -19.79 -6.84
CA ALA A 144 1.46 -18.80 -6.49
C ALA A 144 2.55 -18.68 -7.55
N GLU A 145 3.05 -19.82 -8.07
CA GLU A 145 4.05 -19.83 -9.12
C GLU A 145 3.54 -19.21 -10.42
N ALA A 146 2.32 -19.54 -10.83
CA ALA A 146 1.72 -18.96 -12.03
C ALA A 146 1.54 -17.43 -11.93
N ILE A 147 1.25 -16.92 -10.73
CA ILE A 147 1.20 -15.46 -10.48
C ILE A 147 2.60 -14.86 -10.67
N ILE A 148 3.64 -15.46 -10.09
CA ILE A 148 5.02 -15.00 -10.25
C ILE A 148 5.40 -14.98 -11.72
N ASP A 149 5.16 -16.10 -12.43
CA ASP A 149 5.51 -16.23 -13.85
C ASP A 149 4.81 -15.19 -14.73
N GLY A 150 3.51 -14.98 -14.52
CA GLY A 150 2.75 -13.97 -15.26
C GLY A 150 3.33 -12.56 -15.12
N TYR A 151 3.72 -12.17 -13.92
CA TYR A 151 4.36 -10.87 -13.71
C TYR A 151 5.79 -10.80 -14.27
N LEU A 152 6.58 -11.88 -14.15
CA LEU A 152 7.93 -11.91 -14.70
C LEU A 152 7.94 -11.87 -16.24
N GLU A 153 6.97 -12.53 -16.87
CA GLU A 153 6.85 -12.58 -18.32
C GLU A 153 6.40 -11.23 -18.91
N HIS A 154 5.42 -10.57 -18.29
CA HIS A 154 4.71 -9.47 -18.92
C HIS A 154 5.03 -8.07 -18.34
N MET A 155 5.56 -7.97 -17.13
CA MET A 155 5.77 -6.68 -16.47
C MET A 155 7.19 -6.50 -15.93
N GLN A 156 7.84 -7.57 -15.46
CA GLN A 156 9.14 -7.53 -14.77
C GLN A 156 9.18 -6.50 -13.63
N PRO A 157 8.36 -6.70 -12.57
CA PRO A 157 8.25 -5.74 -11.48
C PRO A 157 9.57 -5.58 -10.73
N THR A 158 9.85 -4.38 -10.23
CA THR A 158 11.07 -4.09 -9.44
C THR A 158 11.14 -4.91 -8.16
N ALA A 159 9.98 -5.24 -7.57
CA ALA A 159 9.89 -6.01 -6.33
C ALA A 159 8.61 -6.84 -6.29
N PHE A 160 8.66 -7.92 -5.50
CA PHE A 160 7.50 -8.70 -5.06
C PHE A 160 7.39 -8.64 -3.54
N GLU A 161 6.20 -8.48 -3.01
CA GLU A 161 5.92 -8.78 -1.60
C GLU A 161 5.56 -10.25 -1.48
N LEU A 162 6.39 -11.01 -0.76
CA LEU A 162 6.21 -12.45 -0.56
C LEU A 162 5.67 -12.72 0.85
N VAL A 163 4.57 -13.45 0.92
CA VAL A 163 3.90 -13.83 2.17
C VAL A 163 4.02 -15.35 2.34
N PHE A 164 4.58 -15.79 3.46
CA PHE A 164 4.75 -17.21 3.77
C PHE A 164 4.84 -17.43 5.29
N ASN A 165 4.34 -18.55 5.77
CA ASN A 165 4.30 -18.90 7.19
C ASN A 165 5.33 -19.98 7.59
N ASN A 166 6.07 -20.53 6.64
CA ASN A 166 7.21 -21.42 6.84
C ASN A 166 8.16 -21.29 5.65
N ASP A 167 9.37 -21.77 5.79
CA ASP A 167 10.44 -21.72 4.79
C ASP A 167 10.76 -23.09 4.17
N GLY A 168 9.75 -23.95 4.01
CA GLY A 168 9.90 -25.26 3.39
C GLY A 168 10.49 -25.20 1.97
N PRO A 169 10.90 -26.37 1.41
CA PRO A 169 11.63 -26.43 0.13
C PRO A 169 10.93 -25.74 -1.03
N GLU A 170 9.61 -25.82 -1.10
CA GLU A 170 8.81 -25.18 -2.15
C GLU A 170 8.82 -23.63 -2.02
N VAL A 171 8.68 -23.13 -0.81
CA VAL A 171 8.79 -21.69 -0.52
C VAL A 171 10.17 -21.17 -0.91
N GLN A 172 11.23 -21.86 -0.50
CA GLN A 172 12.61 -21.51 -0.85
C GLN A 172 12.84 -21.53 -2.37
N ARG A 173 12.23 -22.46 -3.08
CA ARG A 173 12.28 -22.56 -4.54
C ARG A 173 11.65 -21.31 -5.20
N LEU A 174 10.46 -20.89 -4.74
CA LEU A 174 9.78 -19.72 -5.27
C LEU A 174 10.49 -18.41 -4.91
N ILE A 175 11.00 -18.28 -3.68
CA ILE A 175 11.85 -17.15 -3.28
C ILE A 175 13.08 -17.06 -4.18
N LYS A 176 13.75 -18.19 -4.42
CA LYS A 176 14.90 -18.25 -5.33
C LYS A 176 14.53 -17.83 -6.75
N LYS A 177 13.39 -18.28 -7.27
CA LYS A 177 12.88 -17.90 -8.61
C LYS A 177 12.74 -16.38 -8.75
N VAL A 178 12.12 -15.72 -7.78
CA VAL A 178 11.98 -14.25 -7.75
C VAL A 178 13.34 -13.57 -7.67
N ARG A 179 14.21 -14.03 -6.79
CA ARG A 179 15.57 -13.46 -6.64
C ARG A 179 16.41 -13.60 -7.91
N ASP A 180 16.36 -14.77 -8.55
CA ASP A 180 17.14 -15.05 -9.77
C ASP A 180 16.64 -14.24 -10.98
N SER A 181 15.41 -13.73 -10.96
CA SER A 181 14.89 -12.79 -11.96
C SER A 181 15.48 -11.37 -11.85
N GLY A 182 16.16 -11.07 -10.74
CA GLY A 182 16.67 -9.74 -10.42
C GLY A 182 15.68 -8.83 -9.69
N ALA A 183 14.44 -9.28 -9.49
CA ALA A 183 13.47 -8.53 -8.69
C ALA A 183 13.86 -8.54 -7.20
N LYS A 184 13.57 -7.45 -6.51
CA LYS A 184 13.73 -7.36 -5.07
C LYS A 184 12.61 -8.11 -4.36
N ILE A 185 12.87 -8.54 -3.13
CA ILE A 185 11.89 -9.19 -2.28
C ILE A 185 11.57 -8.27 -1.12
N PHE A 186 10.29 -7.95 -0.96
CA PHE A 186 9.73 -7.28 0.19
C PHE A 186 9.09 -8.32 1.11
N ILE A 187 9.38 -8.27 2.39
CA ILE A 187 8.86 -9.20 3.40
C ILE A 187 8.21 -8.38 4.51
N ASN A 188 6.99 -8.74 4.87
CA ASN A 188 6.32 -8.17 6.03
C ASN A 188 6.75 -8.95 7.28
N SER A 189 7.74 -8.44 8.00
CA SER A 189 8.29 -9.05 9.22
C SER A 189 7.54 -8.67 10.50
N LEU A 190 6.47 -7.88 10.41
CA LEU A 190 5.69 -7.48 11.59
C LEU A 190 4.94 -8.68 12.23
N TRP A 191 4.58 -9.66 11.42
CA TRP A 191 3.86 -10.87 11.84
C TRP A 191 4.63 -12.11 11.43
N PRO A 192 5.00 -13.02 12.37
CA PRO A 192 5.75 -14.25 12.06
C PRO A 192 5.09 -15.11 10.98
N GLU A 193 3.76 -15.17 10.96
CA GLU A 193 2.99 -15.92 9.95
C GLU A 193 3.09 -15.37 8.53
N LEU A 194 3.67 -14.19 8.35
CA LEU A 194 3.86 -13.57 7.03
C LEU A 194 5.31 -13.66 6.53
N CYS A 195 6.25 -14.13 7.35
CA CYS A 195 7.68 -14.18 7.02
C CYS A 195 8.38 -15.49 7.46
N GLY A 196 7.66 -16.60 7.56
CA GLY A 196 8.22 -17.91 7.85
C GLY A 196 8.45 -18.22 9.33
N GLY A 197 7.85 -17.45 10.23
CA GLY A 197 8.00 -17.64 11.68
C GLY A 197 9.32 -17.12 12.26
N HIS A 198 10.03 -16.29 11.50
CA HIS A 198 11.24 -15.64 11.96
C HIS A 198 10.90 -14.23 12.49
N ASP A 199 11.36 -13.97 13.73
CA ASP A 199 11.25 -12.65 14.37
C ASP A 199 12.41 -11.72 13.96
#